data_884329580bc2a1940d842150769f350c
#
_entry.id   884329580bc2a1940d842150769f350c
#
_cell.length_a   1.000
_cell.length_b   1.000
_cell.length_c   1.000
_cell.angle_alpha   90.00
_cell.angle_beta   90.00
_cell.angle_gamma   90.00
#
_symmetry.space_group_name_H-M   'P 1'
#
loop_
_entity.id
_entity.type
_entity.pdbx_description
1 polymer ?
#
loop_
_entity_poly.entity_id
_entity_poly.type
_entity_poly.pdbx_seq_one_letter_code
_entity_poly.pdbx_strand_id
1 'polypeptide(L)'
;MSRLALFDLDNTLLTGDSEVLWVEFLMARGQLDCSLAERNADLDQRYHAGTATPAEFCEFFASTFAGSSADEWAPWREAFMHDVIRPRLPAAAFALVRQHREAGDVLVRTTASSRFLVELTAREFGFGHLIATELATDASGRFTGRTSGTLNMRDGKVTRLHDWLAERGEPVAPALAAATFYSDSINDLPLMLAVGRPVAVDPDPRLALEASARQWPVLNLDRLRSNNNNNNNNKT
;
A
#
# COMPACT_ATOMS: atom_id res chain seq x y z
N MET A 1 -4.05 -21.43 15.76
CA MET A 1 -4.12 -20.54 14.58
C MET A 1 -2.87 -19.69 14.53
N SER A 2 -2.24 -19.56 13.35
CA SER A 2 -1.15 -18.62 13.17
C SER A 2 -1.70 -17.20 13.24
N ARG A 3 -0.96 -16.27 13.87
CA ARG A 3 -1.36 -14.86 13.96
C ARG A 3 -1.22 -14.20 12.59
N LEU A 4 -2.08 -13.22 12.32
CA LEU A 4 -1.94 -12.38 11.13
C LEU A 4 -1.01 -11.19 11.41
N ALA A 5 -0.10 -10.94 10.49
CA ALA A 5 0.64 -9.69 10.40
C ALA A 5 0.23 -9.00 9.10
N LEU A 6 -0.56 -7.93 9.26
CA LEU A 6 -1.13 -7.14 8.18
C LEU A 6 -0.27 -5.89 7.97
N PHE A 7 0.03 -5.57 6.73
CA PHE A 7 0.86 -4.41 6.39
C PHE A 7 0.22 -3.60 5.28
N ASP A 8 0.07 -2.32 5.48
CA ASP A 8 -0.11 -1.38 4.40
C ASP A 8 1.20 -1.20 3.61
N LEU A 9 1.15 -0.54 2.44
CA LEU A 9 2.32 -0.32 1.60
C LEU A 9 2.82 1.10 1.64
N ASP A 10 2.02 1.98 1.06
CA ASP A 10 2.41 3.34 0.69
C ASP A 10 2.66 4.16 1.96
N ASN A 11 3.82 4.83 2.03
CA ASN A 11 4.33 5.50 3.24
C ASN A 11 4.49 4.60 4.50
N THR A 12 4.11 3.33 4.44
CA THR A 12 4.28 2.34 5.53
C THR A 12 5.52 1.47 5.30
N LEU A 13 5.52 0.59 4.28
CA LEU A 13 6.68 -0.23 3.90
C LEU A 13 7.48 0.37 2.74
N LEU A 14 6.89 1.30 2.01
CA LEU A 14 7.47 2.05 0.90
C LEU A 14 7.57 3.52 1.30
N THR A 15 8.65 4.19 0.94
CA THR A 15 8.72 5.65 1.05
C THR A 15 8.09 6.30 -0.17
N GLY A 16 6.94 6.91 0.05
CA GLY A 16 6.10 7.51 -0.99
C GLY A 16 4.88 6.67 -1.34
N ASP A 17 4.05 7.21 -2.21
CA ASP A 17 2.84 6.57 -2.72
C ASP A 17 3.14 5.93 -4.08
N SER A 18 2.87 4.61 -4.19
CA SER A 18 3.22 3.84 -5.39
C SER A 18 2.44 4.29 -6.64
N GLU A 19 1.20 4.74 -6.50
CA GLU A 19 0.39 5.18 -7.63
C GLU A 19 0.80 6.59 -8.08
N VAL A 20 1.09 7.50 -7.16
CA VAL A 20 1.66 8.83 -7.47
C VAL A 20 3.01 8.68 -8.18
N LEU A 21 3.90 7.87 -7.63
CA LEU A 21 5.21 7.58 -8.22
C LEU A 21 5.09 6.93 -9.61
N TRP A 22 4.07 6.10 -9.84
CA TRP A 22 3.80 5.50 -11.15
C TRP A 22 3.45 6.55 -12.20
N VAL A 23 2.55 7.48 -11.86
CA VAL A 23 2.18 8.59 -12.75
C VAL A 23 3.42 9.44 -13.09
N GLU A 24 4.21 9.82 -12.10
CA GLU A 24 5.46 10.57 -12.28
C GLU A 24 6.45 9.83 -13.19
N PHE A 25 6.61 8.52 -12.96
CA PHE A 25 7.48 7.66 -13.77
C PHE A 25 7.05 7.61 -15.24
N LEU A 26 5.76 7.43 -15.51
CA LEU A 26 5.22 7.39 -16.86
C LEU A 26 5.32 8.75 -17.56
N MET A 27 5.07 9.84 -16.84
CA MET A 27 5.21 11.20 -17.36
C MET A 27 6.65 11.52 -17.75
N ALA A 28 7.61 11.18 -16.88
CA ALA A 28 9.04 11.40 -17.16
C ALA A 28 9.52 10.64 -18.41
N ARG A 29 8.77 9.63 -18.85
CA ARG A 29 9.05 8.83 -20.05
C ARG A 29 8.15 9.14 -21.24
N GLY A 30 7.31 10.18 -21.14
CA GLY A 30 6.41 10.61 -22.21
C GLY A 30 5.28 9.62 -22.51
N GLN A 31 4.94 8.76 -21.54
CA GLN A 31 3.86 7.78 -21.68
C GLN A 31 2.50 8.31 -21.25
N LEU A 32 2.49 9.42 -20.51
CA LEU A 32 1.27 10.12 -20.09
C LEU A 32 1.36 11.59 -20.49
N ASP A 33 0.20 12.15 -20.84
CA ASP A 33 0.05 13.57 -21.16
C ASP A 33 0.25 14.44 -19.90
N CYS A 34 0.84 15.64 -20.09
CA CYS A 34 1.05 16.61 -19.03
C CYS A 34 -0.27 17.07 -18.36
N SER A 35 -1.40 17.00 -19.04
CA SER A 35 -2.72 17.28 -18.44
C SER A 35 -3.07 16.33 -17.30
N LEU A 36 -2.53 15.12 -17.30
CA LEU A 36 -2.67 14.17 -16.20
C LEU A 36 -1.84 14.56 -14.98
N ALA A 37 -0.75 15.33 -15.15
CA ALA A 37 0.03 15.86 -14.04
C ALA A 37 -0.77 16.84 -13.19
N GLU A 38 -1.46 17.77 -13.83
CA GLU A 38 -2.30 18.75 -13.15
C GLU A 38 -3.43 18.05 -12.40
N ARG A 39 -4.05 17.06 -13.04
CA ARG A 39 -5.11 16.25 -12.41
C ARG A 39 -4.58 15.40 -11.25
N ASN A 40 -3.37 14.86 -11.36
CA ASN A 40 -2.73 14.13 -10.28
C ASN A 40 -2.46 15.03 -9.08
N ALA A 41 -1.91 16.21 -9.31
CA ALA A 41 -1.62 17.20 -8.26
C ALA A 41 -2.92 17.70 -7.57
N ASP A 42 -3.98 17.97 -8.33
CA ASP A 42 -5.29 18.34 -7.79
C ASP A 42 -5.87 17.19 -6.93
N LEU A 43 -5.82 15.98 -7.44
CA LEU A 43 -6.35 14.81 -6.74
C LEU A 43 -5.58 14.53 -5.45
N ASP A 44 -4.25 14.61 -5.47
CA ASP A 44 -3.40 14.44 -4.30
C ASP A 44 -3.71 15.49 -3.23
N GLN A 45 -3.82 16.77 -3.63
CA GLN A 45 -4.21 17.85 -2.73
C GLN A 45 -5.60 17.60 -2.12
N ARG A 46 -6.59 17.22 -2.92
CA ARG A 46 -7.94 16.90 -2.46
C ARG A 46 -7.98 15.66 -1.56
N TYR A 47 -7.14 14.68 -1.83
CA TYR A 47 -7.01 13.48 -1.01
C TYR A 47 -6.48 13.81 0.40
N HIS A 48 -5.41 14.59 0.47
CA HIS A 48 -4.85 15.06 1.75
C HIS A 48 -5.81 15.98 2.51
N ALA A 49 -6.59 16.80 1.80
CA ALA A 49 -7.64 17.63 2.38
C ALA A 49 -8.88 16.82 2.82
N GLY A 50 -8.96 15.53 2.46
CA GLY A 50 -10.11 14.67 2.75
C GLY A 50 -11.36 14.98 1.90
N THR A 51 -11.20 15.71 0.80
CA THR A 51 -12.30 16.10 -0.12
C THR A 51 -12.40 15.22 -1.36
N ALA A 52 -11.37 14.43 -1.69
CA ALA A 52 -11.46 13.40 -2.70
C ALA A 52 -12.14 12.15 -2.14
N THR A 53 -13.06 11.56 -2.93
CA THR A 53 -13.65 10.27 -2.58
C THR A 53 -12.67 9.12 -2.86
N PRO A 54 -12.78 7.96 -2.15
CA PRO A 54 -12.01 6.77 -2.48
C PRO A 54 -12.15 6.33 -3.93
N ALA A 55 -13.36 6.45 -4.49
CA ALA A 55 -13.64 6.08 -5.88
C ALA A 55 -12.90 6.99 -6.86
N GLU A 56 -12.97 8.32 -6.68
CA GLU A 56 -12.24 9.27 -7.53
C GLU A 56 -10.73 8.99 -7.53
N PHE A 57 -10.16 8.70 -6.36
CA PHE A 57 -8.75 8.39 -6.22
C PHE A 57 -8.38 7.12 -7.00
N CYS A 58 -9.03 5.99 -6.70
CA CYS A 58 -8.73 4.72 -7.34
C CYS A 58 -9.03 4.72 -8.85
N GLU A 59 -10.11 5.39 -9.30
CA GLU A 59 -10.46 5.47 -10.72
C GLU A 59 -9.48 6.34 -11.52
N PHE A 60 -8.94 7.41 -10.92
CA PHE A 60 -7.91 8.20 -11.56
C PHE A 60 -6.68 7.32 -11.90
N PHE A 61 -6.15 6.59 -10.92
CA PHE A 61 -5.01 5.73 -11.16
C PHE A 61 -5.33 4.55 -12.07
N ALA A 62 -6.50 3.93 -11.94
CA ALA A 62 -6.96 2.89 -12.86
C ALA A 62 -6.99 3.38 -14.31
N SER A 63 -7.35 4.65 -14.55
CA SER A 63 -7.41 5.24 -15.89
C SER A 63 -6.06 5.28 -16.60
N THR A 64 -4.94 5.29 -15.86
CA THR A 64 -3.58 5.28 -16.44
C THR A 64 -3.25 3.97 -17.16
N PHE A 65 -3.97 2.89 -16.87
CA PHE A 65 -3.78 1.59 -17.50
C PHE A 65 -4.74 1.33 -18.67
N ALA A 66 -5.71 2.22 -18.90
CA ALA A 66 -6.80 2.00 -19.84
C ALA A 66 -6.34 1.65 -21.26
N GLY A 67 -7.02 0.68 -21.88
CA GLY A 67 -6.81 0.30 -23.28
C GLY A 67 -5.64 -0.65 -23.53
N SER A 68 -4.80 -0.93 -22.53
CA SER A 68 -3.66 -1.85 -22.64
C SER A 68 -3.85 -3.10 -21.80
N SER A 69 -3.19 -4.19 -22.19
CA SER A 69 -3.18 -5.45 -21.44
C SER A 69 -2.10 -5.45 -20.35
N ALA A 70 -2.17 -6.41 -19.44
CA ALA A 70 -1.14 -6.63 -18.43
C ALA A 70 0.25 -6.90 -19.06
N ASP A 71 0.29 -7.64 -20.17
CA ASP A 71 1.54 -7.97 -20.87
C ASP A 71 2.16 -6.73 -21.53
N GLU A 72 1.35 -5.85 -22.10
CA GLU A 72 1.83 -4.58 -22.68
C GLU A 72 2.41 -3.65 -21.60
N TRP A 73 1.87 -3.68 -20.39
CA TRP A 73 2.37 -2.91 -19.25
C TRP A 73 3.53 -3.58 -18.49
N ALA A 74 3.74 -4.89 -18.67
CA ALA A 74 4.73 -5.63 -17.89
C ALA A 74 6.15 -5.03 -17.95
N PRO A 75 6.72 -4.64 -19.12
CA PRO A 75 8.05 -4.04 -19.16
C PRO A 75 8.16 -2.71 -18.42
N TRP A 76 7.10 -1.89 -18.46
CA TRP A 76 7.04 -0.62 -17.74
C TRP A 76 6.96 -0.84 -16.23
N ARG A 77 6.15 -1.81 -15.80
CA ARG A 77 6.02 -2.18 -14.39
C ARG A 77 7.34 -2.73 -13.82
N GLU A 78 8.07 -3.53 -14.58
CA GLU A 78 9.37 -4.05 -14.18
C GLU A 78 10.41 -2.93 -14.07
N ALA A 79 10.45 -2.01 -15.05
CA ALA A 79 11.33 -0.84 -15.01
C ALA A 79 10.98 0.06 -13.82
N PHE A 80 9.69 0.29 -13.56
CA PHE A 80 9.21 1.05 -12.40
C PHE A 80 9.64 0.39 -11.08
N MET A 81 9.45 -0.91 -10.95
CA MET A 81 9.90 -1.65 -9.77
C MET A 81 11.41 -1.48 -9.54
N HIS A 82 12.22 -1.60 -10.60
CA HIS A 82 13.67 -1.51 -10.51
C HIS A 82 14.15 -0.09 -10.21
N ASP A 83 13.68 0.90 -11.00
CA ASP A 83 14.24 2.26 -11.01
C ASP A 83 13.64 3.14 -9.91
N VAL A 84 12.39 2.89 -9.51
CA VAL A 84 11.64 3.79 -8.63
C VAL A 84 11.31 3.14 -7.29
N ILE A 85 10.72 1.95 -7.29
CA ILE A 85 10.22 1.33 -6.05
C ILE A 85 11.35 0.75 -5.21
N ARG A 86 12.20 -0.10 -5.80
CA ARG A 86 13.27 -0.80 -5.06
C ARG A 86 14.19 0.14 -4.27
N PRO A 87 14.63 1.31 -4.79
CA PRO A 87 15.43 2.27 -4.03
C PRO A 87 14.69 2.91 -2.85
N ARG A 88 13.36 2.81 -2.82
CA ARG A 88 12.49 3.39 -1.78
C ARG A 88 12.01 2.37 -0.75
N LEU A 89 12.46 1.11 -0.85
CA LEU A 89 12.16 0.10 0.14
C LEU A 89 13.21 0.13 1.26
N PRO A 90 12.85 0.55 2.49
CA PRO A 90 13.82 0.66 3.58
C PRO A 90 14.24 -0.71 4.12
N ALA A 91 15.50 -0.85 4.49
CA ALA A 91 16.01 -2.04 5.17
C ALA A 91 15.23 -2.35 6.47
N ALA A 92 14.77 -1.30 7.16
CA ALA A 92 13.95 -1.43 8.36
C ALA A 92 12.58 -2.09 8.07
N ALA A 93 11.95 -1.80 6.92
CA ALA A 93 10.72 -2.46 6.51
C ALA A 93 10.95 -3.97 6.25
N PHE A 94 12.05 -4.33 5.56
CA PHE A 94 12.42 -5.75 5.40
C PHE A 94 12.68 -6.44 6.74
N ALA A 95 13.33 -5.76 7.67
CA ALA A 95 13.60 -6.32 9.01
C ALA A 95 12.29 -6.56 9.78
N LEU A 96 11.33 -5.62 9.70
CA LEU A 96 10.02 -5.74 10.33
C LEU A 96 9.23 -6.94 9.76
N VAL A 97 9.14 -7.05 8.44
CA VAL A 97 8.45 -8.17 7.77
C VAL A 97 9.12 -9.51 8.09
N ARG A 98 10.46 -9.55 8.11
CA ARG A 98 11.24 -10.74 8.46
C ARG A 98 10.97 -11.19 9.90
N GLN A 99 10.89 -10.27 10.86
CA GLN A 99 10.58 -10.58 12.26
C GLN A 99 9.26 -11.35 12.39
N HIS A 100 8.21 -10.94 11.70
CA HIS A 100 6.94 -11.63 11.69
C HIS A 100 7.01 -13.00 11.00
N ARG A 101 7.78 -13.09 9.91
CA ARG A 101 8.01 -14.37 9.24
C ARG A 101 8.70 -15.37 10.15
N GLU A 102 9.76 -14.96 10.86
CA GLU A 102 10.50 -15.78 11.80
C GLU A 102 9.64 -16.19 13.02
N ALA A 103 8.67 -15.35 13.39
CA ALA A 103 7.69 -15.67 14.43
C ALA A 103 6.59 -16.65 13.96
N GLY A 104 6.56 -17.02 12.67
CA GLY A 104 5.56 -17.92 12.10
C GLY A 104 4.19 -17.26 11.86
N ASP A 105 4.13 -15.94 11.80
CA ASP A 105 2.90 -15.21 11.50
C ASP A 105 2.55 -15.32 10.01
N VAL A 106 1.25 -15.32 9.68
CA VAL A 106 0.77 -15.24 8.30
C VAL A 106 0.90 -13.80 7.83
N LEU A 107 1.75 -13.59 6.83
CA LEU A 107 2.03 -12.27 6.28
C LEU A 107 1.00 -11.91 5.22
N VAL A 108 0.25 -10.86 5.43
CA VAL A 108 -0.75 -10.32 4.50
C VAL A 108 -0.45 -8.88 4.23
N ARG A 109 -0.29 -8.53 2.97
CA ARG A 109 -0.25 -7.14 2.55
C ARG A 109 -1.65 -6.68 2.18
N THR A 110 -2.07 -5.52 2.71
CA THR A 110 -3.36 -4.91 2.39
C THR A 110 -3.15 -3.45 2.01
N THR A 111 -3.45 -3.04 0.79
CA THR A 111 -3.19 -1.70 0.25
C THR A 111 -4.33 -1.19 -0.62
N ALA A 112 -4.56 0.13 -0.62
CA ALA A 112 -5.53 0.77 -1.49
C ALA A 112 -5.10 0.73 -2.97
N SER A 113 -3.80 0.69 -3.23
CA SER A 113 -3.21 0.68 -4.56
C SER A 113 -3.61 -0.55 -5.36
N SER A 114 -3.56 -0.43 -6.70
CA SER A 114 -3.99 -1.51 -7.60
C SER A 114 -3.07 -2.74 -7.50
N ARG A 115 -3.68 -3.94 -7.46
CA ARG A 115 -2.95 -5.21 -7.43
C ARG A 115 -1.91 -5.29 -8.53
N PHE A 116 -2.30 -4.91 -9.74
CA PHE A 116 -1.42 -4.97 -10.89
C PHE A 116 -0.11 -4.22 -10.65
N LEU A 117 -0.18 -3.03 -10.09
CA LEU A 117 1.01 -2.20 -9.85
C LEU A 117 1.89 -2.77 -8.73
N VAL A 118 1.27 -3.17 -7.60
CA VAL A 118 2.01 -3.45 -6.36
C VAL A 118 2.41 -4.91 -6.14
N GLU A 119 1.97 -5.81 -7.02
CA GLU A 119 2.26 -7.25 -6.87
C GLU A 119 3.76 -7.56 -6.84
N LEU A 120 4.58 -6.87 -7.67
CA LEU A 120 6.02 -7.07 -7.68
C LEU A 120 6.65 -6.66 -6.34
N THR A 121 6.17 -5.58 -5.74
CA THR A 121 6.64 -5.16 -4.41
C THR A 121 6.22 -6.16 -3.32
N ALA A 122 5.03 -6.76 -3.43
CA ALA A 122 4.62 -7.83 -2.50
C ALA A 122 5.54 -9.05 -2.60
N ARG A 123 5.92 -9.44 -3.82
CA ARG A 123 6.88 -10.53 -4.08
C ARG A 123 8.27 -10.20 -3.53
N GLU A 124 8.76 -8.97 -3.70
CA GLU A 124 10.05 -8.52 -3.20
C GLU A 124 10.17 -8.67 -1.66
N PHE A 125 9.11 -8.36 -0.93
CA PHE A 125 9.03 -8.60 0.51
C PHE A 125 8.75 -10.06 0.87
N GLY A 126 8.37 -10.91 -0.09
CA GLY A 126 8.00 -12.31 0.13
C GLY A 126 6.64 -12.48 0.83
N PHE A 127 5.68 -11.60 0.57
CA PHE A 127 4.30 -11.80 1.02
C PHE A 127 3.64 -12.94 0.26
N GLY A 128 3.06 -13.90 0.98
CA GLY A 128 2.24 -14.96 0.40
C GLY A 128 0.82 -14.54 0.05
N HIS A 129 0.36 -13.43 0.65
CA HIS A 129 -1.01 -12.94 0.49
C HIS A 129 -1.02 -11.44 0.24
N LEU A 130 -1.82 -11.03 -0.76
CA LEU A 130 -2.02 -9.65 -1.16
C LEU A 130 -3.52 -9.36 -1.31
N ILE A 131 -4.02 -8.39 -0.53
CA ILE A 131 -5.35 -7.81 -0.65
C ILE A 131 -5.14 -6.39 -1.18
N ALA A 132 -5.61 -6.11 -2.39
CA ALA A 132 -5.36 -4.85 -3.08
C ALA A 132 -6.58 -4.46 -3.93
N THR A 133 -6.69 -3.23 -4.35
CA THR A 133 -7.75 -2.82 -5.29
C THR A 133 -7.55 -3.53 -6.63
N GLU A 134 -8.62 -4.07 -7.19
CA GLU A 134 -8.59 -4.77 -8.47
C GLU A 134 -8.91 -3.82 -9.63
N LEU A 135 -8.21 -3.98 -10.76
CA LEU A 135 -8.51 -3.29 -12.00
C LEU A 135 -9.50 -4.12 -12.83
N ALA A 136 -10.49 -3.46 -13.43
CA ALA A 136 -11.42 -4.10 -14.34
C ALA A 136 -10.78 -4.31 -15.71
N THR A 137 -11.02 -5.49 -16.30
CA THR A 137 -10.63 -5.82 -17.67
C THR A 137 -11.87 -6.09 -18.53
N ASP A 138 -11.75 -5.84 -19.83
CA ASP A 138 -12.74 -6.21 -20.81
C ASP A 138 -12.61 -7.68 -21.24
N ALA A 139 -13.47 -8.14 -22.16
CA ALA A 139 -13.47 -9.52 -22.65
C ALA A 139 -12.17 -9.91 -23.40
N SER A 140 -11.35 -8.95 -23.82
CA SER A 140 -10.05 -9.18 -24.46
C SER A 140 -8.87 -9.16 -23.48
N GLY A 141 -9.15 -8.95 -22.17
CA GLY A 141 -8.12 -8.87 -21.12
C GLY A 141 -7.43 -7.52 -21.02
N ARG A 142 -7.96 -6.46 -21.67
CA ARG A 142 -7.44 -5.10 -21.58
C ARG A 142 -8.06 -4.36 -20.42
N PHE A 143 -7.28 -3.57 -19.71
CA PHE A 143 -7.77 -2.72 -18.63
C PHE A 143 -8.76 -1.68 -19.16
N THR A 144 -9.91 -1.58 -18.49
CA THR A 144 -10.97 -0.64 -18.87
C THR A 144 -10.74 0.79 -18.36
N GLY A 145 -9.74 0.99 -17.52
CA GLY A 145 -9.52 2.24 -16.80
C GLY A 145 -10.44 2.43 -15.59
N ARG A 146 -11.06 1.35 -15.13
CA ARG A 146 -11.92 1.33 -13.94
C ARG A 146 -11.44 0.30 -12.94
N THR A 147 -11.91 0.44 -11.72
CA THR A 147 -11.72 -0.56 -10.66
C THR A 147 -12.80 -1.65 -10.74
N SER A 148 -12.57 -2.78 -10.09
CA SER A 148 -13.49 -3.91 -9.99
C SER A 148 -13.71 -4.32 -8.54
N GLY A 149 -14.96 -4.61 -8.18
CA GLY A 149 -15.34 -5.06 -6.85
C GLY A 149 -15.19 -3.99 -5.77
N THR A 150 -15.06 -4.42 -4.52
CA THR A 150 -14.89 -3.54 -3.37
C THR A 150 -13.49 -2.92 -3.36
N LEU A 151 -13.39 -1.60 -3.31
CA LEU A 151 -12.12 -0.89 -3.16
C LEU A 151 -11.46 -1.26 -1.81
N ASN A 152 -10.16 -1.55 -1.84
CA ASN A 152 -9.43 -1.91 -0.62
C ASN A 152 -8.97 -0.66 0.17
N MET A 153 -9.89 0.23 0.47
CA MET A 153 -9.66 1.51 1.13
C MET A 153 -10.70 1.76 2.21
N ARG A 154 -10.30 2.38 3.33
CA ARG A 154 -11.16 2.69 4.48
C ARG A 154 -11.90 1.42 4.97
N ASP A 155 -13.24 1.48 5.10
CA ASP A 155 -14.07 0.32 5.49
C ASP A 155 -13.94 -0.86 4.53
N GLY A 156 -13.63 -0.59 3.25
CA GLY A 156 -13.38 -1.63 2.26
C GLY A 156 -12.18 -2.53 2.61
N LYS A 157 -11.15 -2.04 3.30
CA LYS A 157 -10.06 -2.90 3.81
C LYS A 157 -10.58 -3.93 4.82
N VAL A 158 -11.51 -3.53 5.69
CA VAL A 158 -12.13 -4.43 6.66
C VAL A 158 -12.99 -5.47 5.94
N THR A 159 -13.86 -5.03 5.02
CA THR A 159 -14.72 -5.91 4.24
C THR A 159 -13.90 -6.96 3.48
N ARG A 160 -12.88 -6.54 2.73
CA ARG A 160 -12.06 -7.46 1.93
C ARG A 160 -11.20 -8.40 2.77
N LEU A 161 -10.76 -7.96 3.95
CA LEU A 161 -10.08 -8.87 4.89
C LEU A 161 -11.04 -9.92 5.46
N HIS A 162 -12.28 -9.54 5.75
CA HIS A 162 -13.32 -10.50 6.17
C HIS A 162 -13.61 -11.53 5.09
N ASP A 163 -13.78 -11.10 3.83
CA ASP A 163 -14.01 -11.97 2.69
C ASP A 163 -12.83 -12.95 2.51
N TRP A 164 -11.61 -12.45 2.56
CA TRP A 164 -10.39 -13.25 2.45
C TRP A 164 -10.27 -14.30 3.59
N LEU A 165 -10.64 -13.95 4.83
CA LEU A 165 -10.68 -14.90 5.94
C LEU A 165 -11.78 -15.95 5.75
N ALA A 166 -12.98 -15.53 5.30
CA ALA A 166 -14.10 -16.42 5.05
C ALA A 166 -13.80 -17.45 3.96
N GLU A 167 -13.16 -17.02 2.85
CA GLU A 167 -12.70 -17.91 1.77
C GLU A 167 -11.72 -18.99 2.27
N ARG A 168 -10.97 -18.70 3.32
CA ARG A 168 -10.03 -19.62 3.96
C ARG A 168 -10.67 -20.48 5.07
N GLY A 169 -11.93 -20.27 5.36
CA GLY A 169 -12.62 -20.92 6.47
C GLY A 169 -12.10 -20.48 7.86
N GLU A 170 -11.43 -19.33 7.95
CA GLU A 170 -10.88 -18.82 9.19
C GLU A 170 -11.92 -17.97 9.95
N PRO A 171 -12.09 -18.15 11.26
CA PRO A 171 -13.05 -17.37 12.03
C PRO A 171 -12.57 -15.92 12.16
N VAL A 172 -13.37 -14.97 11.68
CA VAL A 172 -13.01 -13.56 11.53
C VAL A 172 -12.64 -12.91 12.88
N ALA A 173 -13.52 -12.99 13.87
CA ALA A 173 -13.33 -12.28 15.13
C ALA A 173 -12.06 -12.73 15.91
N PRO A 174 -11.77 -14.02 16.09
CA PRO A 174 -10.53 -14.46 16.72
C PRO A 174 -9.29 -14.11 15.89
N ALA A 175 -9.35 -14.18 14.54
CA ALA A 175 -8.24 -13.84 13.67
C ALA A 175 -7.87 -12.36 13.81
N LEU A 176 -8.86 -11.46 13.79
CA LEU A 176 -8.65 -10.02 13.96
C LEU A 176 -8.16 -9.67 15.37
N ALA A 177 -8.73 -10.29 16.42
CA ALA A 177 -8.31 -10.05 17.80
C ALA A 177 -6.82 -10.42 18.04
N ALA A 178 -6.29 -11.38 17.30
CA ALA A 178 -4.88 -11.79 17.36
C ALA A 178 -3.97 -11.03 16.36
N ALA A 179 -4.54 -10.33 15.37
CA ALA A 179 -3.81 -9.69 14.29
C ALA A 179 -3.06 -8.45 14.74
N THR A 180 -1.89 -8.23 14.11
CA THR A 180 -1.17 -6.95 14.14
C THR A 180 -1.34 -6.26 12.78
N PHE A 181 -1.64 -4.96 12.77
CA PHE A 181 -1.75 -4.16 11.54
C PHE A 181 -0.88 -2.93 11.63
N TYR A 182 -0.10 -2.71 10.57
CA TYR A 182 0.84 -1.60 10.40
C TYR A 182 0.34 -0.65 9.31
N SER A 183 0.18 0.64 9.63
CA SER A 183 -0.22 1.68 8.68
C SER A 183 0.26 3.07 9.11
N ASP A 184 0.44 3.97 8.14
CA ASP A 184 0.76 5.39 8.30
C ASP A 184 -0.49 6.30 8.26
N SER A 185 -1.62 5.80 7.71
CA SER A 185 -2.72 6.64 7.27
C SER A 185 -3.96 6.59 8.15
N ILE A 186 -4.55 7.75 8.41
CA ILE A 186 -5.87 7.86 9.06
C ILE A 186 -6.98 7.17 8.26
N ASN A 187 -6.81 6.99 6.95
CA ASN A 187 -7.78 6.26 6.13
C ASN A 187 -7.88 4.79 6.51
N ASP A 188 -6.88 4.24 7.20
CA ASP A 188 -6.85 2.87 7.69
C ASP A 188 -7.42 2.71 9.12
N LEU A 189 -7.91 3.81 9.70
CA LEU A 189 -8.50 3.78 11.04
C LEU A 189 -9.56 2.68 11.23
N PRO A 190 -10.47 2.40 10.26
CA PRO A 190 -11.43 1.30 10.42
C PRO A 190 -10.76 -0.06 10.67
N LEU A 191 -9.71 -0.38 9.93
CA LEU A 191 -8.98 -1.63 10.11
C LEU A 191 -8.11 -1.62 11.38
N MET A 192 -7.49 -0.49 11.71
CA MET A 192 -6.74 -0.34 12.96
C MET A 192 -7.63 -0.54 14.20
N LEU A 193 -8.90 -0.12 14.14
CA LEU A 193 -9.87 -0.35 15.20
C LEU A 193 -10.37 -1.80 15.25
N ALA A 194 -10.34 -2.51 14.14
CA ALA A 194 -10.83 -3.88 14.05
C ALA A 194 -9.81 -4.92 14.56
N VAL A 195 -8.51 -4.62 14.53
CA VAL A 195 -7.45 -5.56 14.93
C VAL A 195 -7.10 -5.42 16.42
N GLY A 196 -6.56 -6.50 17.00
CA GLY A 196 -6.15 -6.50 18.41
C GLY A 196 -4.84 -5.74 18.66
N ARG A 197 -3.99 -5.52 17.64
CA ARG A 197 -2.68 -4.87 17.79
C ARG A 197 -2.41 -3.88 16.65
N PRO A 198 -3.05 -2.69 16.69
CA PRO A 198 -2.73 -1.62 15.74
C PRO A 198 -1.36 -1.02 16.07
N VAL A 199 -0.58 -0.71 15.02
CA VAL A 199 0.73 -0.05 15.11
C VAL A 199 0.78 1.05 14.06
N ALA A 200 0.96 2.28 14.48
CA ALA A 200 1.14 3.40 13.57
C ALA A 200 2.61 3.48 13.11
N VAL A 201 2.85 3.59 11.80
CA VAL A 201 4.19 3.66 11.20
C VAL A 201 4.35 5.03 10.53
N ASP A 202 5.28 5.84 11.00
CA ASP A 202 5.51 7.21 10.48
C ASP A 202 4.19 7.95 10.16
N PRO A 203 3.23 7.99 11.13
CA PRO A 203 1.83 8.30 10.86
C PRO A 203 1.60 9.73 10.38
N ASP A 204 0.60 9.89 9.51
CA ASP A 204 0.07 11.21 9.18
C ASP A 204 -0.41 11.95 10.44
N PRO A 205 -0.54 13.30 10.40
CA PRO A 205 -0.89 14.08 11.60
C PRO A 205 -2.21 13.66 12.27
N ARG A 206 -3.17 13.15 11.50
CA ARG A 206 -4.48 12.73 12.02
C ARG A 206 -4.38 11.36 12.70
N LEU A 207 -3.67 10.42 12.09
CA LEU A 207 -3.41 9.11 12.69
C LEU A 207 -2.49 9.25 13.93
N ALA A 208 -1.53 10.18 13.91
CA ALA A 208 -0.69 10.44 15.07
C ALA A 208 -1.50 10.89 16.30
N LEU A 209 -2.53 11.72 16.09
CA LEU A 209 -3.45 12.14 17.16
C LEU A 209 -4.26 10.95 17.69
N GLU A 210 -4.82 10.11 16.81
CA GLU A 210 -5.55 8.91 17.19
C GLU A 210 -4.67 7.89 17.95
N ALA A 211 -3.44 7.66 17.43
CA ALA A 211 -2.48 6.77 18.08
C ALA A 211 -2.12 7.24 19.49
N SER A 212 -1.89 8.56 19.66
CA SER A 212 -1.61 9.16 20.96
C SER A 212 -2.82 9.01 21.92
N ALA A 213 -4.02 9.33 21.46
CA ALA A 213 -5.23 9.23 22.27
C ALA A 213 -5.55 7.80 22.73
N ARG A 214 -5.21 6.80 21.89
CA ARG A 214 -5.45 5.38 22.15
C ARG A 214 -4.24 4.64 22.72
N GLN A 215 -3.13 5.33 22.92
CA GLN A 215 -1.86 4.75 23.37
C GLN A 215 -1.36 3.61 22.45
N TRP A 216 -1.58 3.73 21.15
CA TRP A 216 -1.07 2.77 20.19
C TRP A 216 0.45 2.94 20.00
N PRO A 217 1.18 1.85 19.80
CA PRO A 217 2.60 1.93 19.44
C PRO A 217 2.82 2.73 18.15
N VAL A 218 3.87 3.54 18.15
CA VAL A 218 4.33 4.29 16.98
C VAL A 218 5.74 3.82 16.61
N LEU A 219 5.93 3.37 15.37
CA LEU A 219 7.22 3.05 14.78
C LEU A 219 7.66 4.16 13.84
N ASN A 220 8.95 4.47 13.84
CA ASN A 220 9.54 5.46 12.94
C ASN A 220 10.59 4.77 12.06
N LEU A 221 10.18 4.25 10.91
CA LEU A 221 11.07 3.58 9.97
C LEU A 221 11.99 4.56 9.24
N ASP A 222 11.55 5.78 8.97
CA ASP A 222 12.36 6.82 8.31
C ASP A 222 13.50 7.37 9.19
N ARG A 223 13.34 7.44 10.50
CA ARG A 223 14.42 7.86 11.41
C ARG A 223 15.60 6.90 11.41
N LEU A 224 15.38 5.63 11.11
CA LEU A 224 16.44 4.64 10.98
C LEU A 224 17.29 4.85 9.71
N ARG A 225 16.79 5.58 8.70
CA ARG A 225 17.54 5.96 7.49
C ARG A 225 18.56 7.05 7.76
N SER A 226 18.18 8.08 8.52
CA SER A 226 19.05 9.22 8.82
C SER A 226 20.31 8.79 9.57
N ASN A 227 20.22 7.79 10.45
CA ASN A 227 21.36 7.27 11.20
C ASN A 227 22.34 6.43 10.37
N ASN A 228 21.84 5.72 9.34
CA ASN A 228 22.72 4.91 8.46
C ASN A 228 23.50 5.78 7.45
N ASN A 229 22.93 6.89 6.99
CA ASN A 229 23.62 7.81 6.07
C ASN A 229 24.71 8.64 6.77
N ASN A 230 24.54 8.95 8.06
CA ASN A 230 25.57 9.71 8.81
C ASN A 230 26.79 8.84 9.19
N ASN A 231 26.64 7.52 9.27
CA ASN A 231 27.76 6.63 9.57
C ASN A 231 28.67 6.33 8.35
N ASN A 232 28.20 6.55 7.12
CA ASN A 232 29.00 6.34 5.92
C ASN A 232 29.85 7.56 5.52
N ASN A 233 29.55 8.76 6.03
CA ASN A 233 30.31 9.97 5.73
C ASN A 233 31.48 10.26 6.70
N ASN A 234 31.69 9.42 7.71
CA ASN A 234 32.79 9.57 8.69
C ASN A 234 33.92 8.55 8.49
N LYS A 235 34.00 7.91 7.33
CA LYS A 235 35.14 7.03 6.95
C LYS A 235 35.76 7.50 5.63
N THR A 236 36.36 8.65 5.66
CA THR A 236 37.41 9.07 4.70
C THR A 236 38.54 9.75 5.46
#